data_6fbab705ad02f5b60e1abbd57de8165c
#
_entry.id   6fbab705ad02f5b60e1abbd57de8165c
#
_cell.length_a   1.000
_cell.length_b   1.000
_cell.length_c   1.000
_cell.angle_alpha   90.00
_cell.angle_beta   90.00
_cell.angle_gamma   90.00
#
_symmetry.space_group_name_H-M   'P 1'
#
loop_
_entity.id
_entity.type
_entity.pdbx_description
1 polymer ?
#
loop_
_entity_poly.entity_id
_entity_poly.type
_entity_poly.pdbx_seq_one_letter_code
_entity_poly.pdbx_strand_id
1 'polypeptide(L)'
;VKENKVTFKVDPKGIFNKDSGTMDLTLNPTFDDPLEKELFDIMYSASKDGILEPKELENWCDNHYTKFFDLFKRINKREIEKLKANNHIYIRTNSNECKYKNVMDDTIYEDSIQLYGLKKYFDEFTKIDTKEVIEVHLWDEYLMFAYIFGIANRVAKQLKDLYPEVLNDPNVNFDYSTLMYIEHISYNSVHAASVAMSRAESYSSGGGGFSSGGGGGGSFGGGGSMGSR
;
A
#
# COMPACT_ATOMS: atom_id res chain seq x y z
N VAL A 1 7.84 6.04 -11.39
CA VAL A 1 8.44 7.37 -11.21
C VAL A 1 9.96 7.25 -11.30
N LYS A 2 10.66 6.64 -10.35
CA LYS A 2 12.15 6.49 -10.42
C LYS A 2 12.63 5.85 -11.73
N GLU A 3 11.88 4.89 -12.28
CA GLU A 3 12.20 4.18 -13.53
C GLU A 3 11.51 4.80 -14.76
N ASN A 4 10.93 5.98 -14.63
CA ASN A 4 10.20 6.69 -15.69
C ASN A 4 9.08 5.86 -16.39
N LYS A 5 8.50 4.89 -15.67
CA LYS A 5 7.41 4.05 -16.20
C LYS A 5 6.08 4.78 -16.24
N VAL A 6 5.87 5.70 -15.31
CA VAL A 6 4.68 6.54 -15.22
C VAL A 6 5.05 7.94 -14.76
N THR A 7 4.26 8.94 -15.14
CA THR A 7 4.37 10.30 -14.62
C THR A 7 3.06 10.76 -14.00
N PHE A 8 3.15 11.67 -13.04
CA PHE A 8 2.00 12.20 -12.33
C PHE A 8 1.84 13.68 -12.62
N LYS A 9 0.59 14.12 -12.80
CA LYS A 9 0.20 15.52 -12.80
C LYS A 9 -0.79 15.73 -11.66
N VAL A 10 -0.32 16.33 -10.58
CA VAL A 10 -1.15 16.63 -9.41
C VAL A 10 -1.22 18.14 -9.25
N ASP A 11 -2.42 18.70 -9.08
CA ASP A 11 -2.57 20.13 -8.80
C ASP A 11 -2.18 20.42 -7.34
N PRO A 12 -1.11 21.20 -7.09
CA PRO A 12 -0.66 21.52 -5.73
C PRO A 12 -1.70 22.32 -4.94
N LYS A 13 -2.61 23.03 -5.62
CA LYS A 13 -3.71 23.77 -5.01
C LYS A 13 -4.90 22.86 -4.70
N GLY A 14 -4.96 21.70 -5.32
CA GLY A 14 -5.99 20.69 -5.15
C GLY A 14 -5.76 19.72 -4.00
N ILE A 15 -4.79 19.95 -3.11
CA ILE A 15 -4.48 19.08 -1.96
C ILE A 15 -5.70 18.80 -1.08
N PHE A 16 -6.69 19.69 -1.08
CA PHE A 16 -7.99 19.51 -0.42
C PHE A 16 -9.06 18.89 -1.34
N ASN A 17 -8.82 18.85 -2.66
CA ASN A 17 -9.68 18.19 -3.65
C ASN A 17 -9.00 16.89 -4.10
N LYS A 18 -9.35 15.80 -3.41
CA LYS A 18 -8.71 14.47 -3.52
C LYS A 18 -8.75 13.85 -4.90
N ASP A 19 -9.52 14.43 -5.83
CA ASP A 19 -9.69 13.94 -7.20
C ASP A 19 -8.86 14.73 -8.24
N SER A 20 -7.98 15.64 -7.80
CA SER A 20 -7.26 16.55 -8.69
C SER A 20 -5.87 16.06 -9.08
N GLY A 21 -5.79 14.87 -9.65
CA GLY A 21 -4.53 14.33 -10.17
C GLY A 21 -4.78 13.32 -11.28
N THR A 22 -3.79 13.15 -12.13
CA THR A 22 -3.80 12.13 -13.19
C THR A 22 -2.45 11.42 -13.25
N MET A 23 -2.49 10.14 -13.66
CA MET A 23 -1.31 9.34 -13.94
C MET A 23 -1.21 9.11 -15.45
N ASP A 24 -0.11 9.55 -16.05
CA ASP A 24 0.17 9.32 -17.47
C ASP A 24 0.84 7.96 -17.65
N LEU A 25 0.17 7.07 -18.38
CA LEU A 25 0.58 5.70 -18.68
C LEU A 25 0.99 5.53 -20.15
N THR A 26 1.10 6.62 -20.92
CA THR A 26 1.37 6.58 -22.37
C THR A 26 2.84 6.31 -22.72
N LEU A 27 3.73 6.26 -21.72
CA LEU A 27 5.19 6.13 -21.91
C LEU A 27 5.64 4.78 -22.46
N ASN A 28 4.73 3.78 -22.55
CA ASN A 28 4.98 2.43 -23.02
C ASN A 28 6.25 1.78 -22.42
N PRO A 29 6.34 1.68 -21.10
CA PRO A 29 7.52 1.19 -20.41
C PRO A 29 7.73 -0.32 -20.62
N THR A 30 8.97 -0.77 -20.44
CA THR A 30 9.31 -2.18 -20.32
C THR A 30 9.26 -2.64 -18.87
N PHE A 31 8.92 -3.89 -18.65
CA PHE A 31 8.83 -4.50 -17.32
C PHE A 31 9.60 -5.82 -17.28
N ASP A 32 10.45 -5.98 -16.29
CA ASP A 32 11.14 -7.24 -16.01
C ASP A 32 10.25 -8.17 -15.16
N ASP A 33 9.40 -7.59 -14.31
CA ASP A 33 8.45 -8.33 -13.47
C ASP A 33 7.07 -8.43 -14.15
N PRO A 34 6.60 -9.66 -14.47
CA PRO A 34 5.29 -9.84 -15.10
C PRO A 34 4.11 -9.40 -14.22
N LEU A 35 4.23 -9.43 -12.88
CA LEU A 35 3.16 -8.94 -12.00
C LEU A 35 3.12 -7.41 -11.95
N GLU A 36 4.27 -6.75 -12.05
CA GLU A 36 4.33 -5.30 -12.23
C GLU A 36 3.69 -4.88 -13.57
N LYS A 37 4.04 -5.60 -14.65
CA LYS A 37 3.40 -5.40 -15.95
C LYS A 37 1.89 -5.57 -15.88
N GLU A 38 1.42 -6.61 -15.20
CA GLU A 38 -0.03 -6.85 -15.07
C GLU A 38 -0.72 -5.73 -14.28
N LEU A 39 -0.10 -5.20 -13.23
CA LEU A 39 -0.62 -4.03 -12.52
C LEU A 39 -0.70 -2.81 -13.45
N PHE A 40 0.33 -2.57 -14.24
CA PHE A 40 0.33 -1.51 -15.24
C PHE A 40 -0.78 -1.72 -16.29
N ASP A 41 -0.95 -2.93 -16.82
CA ASP A 41 -2.00 -3.28 -17.78
C ASP A 41 -3.41 -3.08 -17.19
N ILE A 42 -3.59 -3.35 -15.90
CA ILE A 42 -4.84 -3.04 -15.18
C ILE A 42 -5.09 -1.53 -15.16
N MET A 43 -4.10 -0.74 -14.75
CA MET A 43 -4.21 0.71 -14.71
C MET A 43 -4.47 1.30 -16.11
N TYR A 44 -3.75 0.80 -17.11
CA TYR A 44 -3.95 1.23 -18.50
C TYR A 44 -5.34 0.85 -19.02
N SER A 45 -5.86 -0.34 -18.71
CA SER A 45 -7.20 -0.76 -19.11
C SER A 45 -8.31 -0.01 -18.37
N ALA A 46 -8.04 0.55 -17.21
CA ALA A 46 -8.95 1.40 -16.47
C ALA A 46 -9.04 2.80 -17.07
N SER A 47 -7.93 3.33 -17.60
CA SER A 47 -7.90 4.60 -18.30
C SER A 47 -8.55 4.50 -19.68
N LYS A 48 -9.12 5.60 -20.19
CA LYS A 48 -9.75 5.64 -21.53
C LYS A 48 -8.77 6.00 -22.65
N ASP A 49 -7.74 6.76 -22.31
CA ASP A 49 -6.80 7.37 -23.25
C ASP A 49 -5.34 7.23 -22.84
N GLY A 50 -5.06 6.40 -21.82
CA GLY A 50 -3.74 6.25 -21.20
C GLY A 50 -3.44 7.30 -20.13
N ILE A 51 -4.38 8.20 -19.85
CA ILE A 51 -4.32 9.15 -18.73
C ILE A 51 -5.30 8.68 -17.66
N LEU A 52 -4.79 8.10 -16.59
CA LEU A 52 -5.63 7.50 -15.56
C LEU A 52 -6.07 8.52 -14.53
N GLU A 53 -7.37 8.66 -14.35
CA GLU A 53 -7.99 9.41 -13.26
C GLU A 53 -8.35 8.49 -12.08
N PRO A 54 -8.34 8.99 -10.82
CA PRO A 54 -8.66 8.16 -9.64
C PRO A 54 -10.00 7.43 -9.75
N LYS A 55 -11.01 8.10 -10.28
CA LYS A 55 -12.37 7.53 -10.44
C LYS A 55 -12.45 6.42 -11.47
N GLU A 56 -11.60 6.44 -12.47
CA GLU A 56 -11.55 5.39 -13.49
C GLU A 56 -11.00 4.09 -12.90
N LEU A 57 -9.92 4.15 -12.10
CA LEU A 57 -9.39 2.97 -11.43
C LEU A 57 -10.36 2.43 -10.38
N GLU A 58 -10.99 3.32 -9.61
CA GLU A 58 -12.03 2.94 -8.64
C GLU A 58 -13.17 2.18 -9.32
N ASN A 59 -13.71 2.71 -10.41
CA ASN A 59 -14.79 2.06 -11.18
C ASN A 59 -14.33 0.72 -11.79
N TRP A 60 -13.10 0.66 -12.27
CA TRP A 60 -12.54 -0.59 -12.80
C TRP A 60 -12.43 -1.65 -11.71
N CYS A 61 -11.94 -1.28 -10.54
CA CYS A 61 -11.80 -2.18 -9.40
C CYS A 61 -13.15 -2.66 -8.85
N ASP A 62 -14.17 -1.82 -8.85
CA ASP A 62 -15.53 -2.22 -8.49
C ASP A 62 -16.08 -3.30 -9.44
N ASN A 63 -15.85 -3.15 -10.74
CA ASN A 63 -16.34 -4.08 -11.75
C ASN A 63 -15.48 -5.34 -11.94
N HIS A 64 -14.20 -5.31 -11.54
CA HIS A 64 -13.25 -6.38 -11.75
C HIS A 64 -12.54 -6.81 -10.43
N TYR A 65 -13.23 -6.73 -9.31
CA TYR A 65 -12.67 -6.98 -7.98
C TYR A 65 -11.97 -8.34 -7.85
N THR A 66 -12.47 -9.39 -8.50
CA THR A 66 -11.85 -10.71 -8.49
C THR A 66 -10.47 -10.69 -9.12
N LYS A 67 -10.33 -10.09 -10.31
CA LYS A 67 -9.06 -9.96 -11.02
C LYS A 67 -8.07 -9.10 -10.21
N PHE A 68 -8.56 -8.03 -9.59
CA PHE A 68 -7.76 -7.16 -8.74
C PHE A 68 -7.18 -7.92 -7.54
N PHE A 69 -8.02 -8.60 -6.76
CA PHE A 69 -7.56 -9.36 -5.60
C PHE A 69 -6.72 -10.59 -5.97
N ASP A 70 -6.97 -11.22 -7.12
CA ASP A 70 -6.15 -12.35 -7.59
C ASP A 70 -4.72 -11.92 -7.93
N LEU A 71 -4.52 -10.71 -8.45
CA LEU A 71 -3.18 -10.16 -8.63
C LEU A 71 -2.46 -10.05 -7.27
N PHE A 72 -3.09 -9.46 -6.25
CA PHE A 72 -2.49 -9.32 -4.92
C PHE A 72 -2.22 -10.68 -4.25
N LYS A 73 -3.10 -11.65 -4.40
CA LYS A 73 -2.88 -13.03 -3.92
C LYS A 73 -1.65 -13.65 -4.56
N ARG A 74 -1.44 -13.44 -5.87
CA ARG A 74 -0.27 -13.97 -6.59
C ARG A 74 1.02 -13.26 -6.18
N ILE A 75 0.99 -11.94 -5.97
CA ILE A 75 2.12 -11.19 -5.42
C ILE A 75 2.49 -11.75 -4.05
N ASN A 76 1.53 -11.85 -3.14
CA ASN A 76 1.74 -12.35 -1.78
C ASN A 76 2.29 -13.79 -1.77
N LYS A 77 1.70 -14.66 -2.58
CA LYS A 77 2.16 -16.05 -2.72
C LYS A 77 3.61 -16.11 -3.19
N ARG A 78 3.96 -15.35 -4.22
CA ARG A 78 5.34 -15.29 -4.75
C ARG A 78 6.34 -14.84 -3.68
N GLU A 79 6.03 -13.81 -2.93
CA GLU A 79 6.95 -13.29 -1.90
C GLU A 79 7.11 -14.29 -0.73
N ILE A 80 6.03 -14.96 -0.32
CA ILE A 80 6.09 -16.04 0.67
C ILE A 80 6.93 -17.22 0.15
N GLU A 81 6.78 -17.58 -1.12
CA GLU A 81 7.59 -18.65 -1.74
C GLU A 81 9.08 -18.29 -1.80
N LYS A 82 9.43 -17.05 -2.10
CA LYS A 82 10.81 -16.56 -2.02
C LYS A 82 11.38 -16.68 -0.61
N LEU A 83 10.64 -16.27 0.41
CA LEU A 83 11.06 -16.40 1.80
C LEU A 83 11.25 -17.87 2.21
N LYS A 84 10.39 -18.77 1.74
CA LYS A 84 10.53 -20.22 1.99
C LYS A 84 11.73 -20.82 1.25
N ALA A 85 11.95 -20.44 0.01
CA ALA A 85 13.08 -20.92 -0.80
C ALA A 85 14.43 -20.50 -0.19
N ASN A 86 14.50 -19.37 0.46
CA ASN A 86 15.68 -18.87 1.16
C ASN A 86 15.77 -19.36 2.63
N ASN A 87 14.91 -20.31 3.05
CA ASN A 87 14.80 -20.83 4.41
C ASN A 87 14.48 -19.78 5.48
N HIS A 88 13.97 -18.61 5.11
CA HIS A 88 13.55 -17.57 6.04
C HIS A 88 12.22 -17.87 6.74
N ILE A 89 11.39 -18.73 6.12
CA ILE A 89 10.15 -19.24 6.71
C ILE A 89 10.15 -20.75 6.59
N TYR A 90 9.94 -21.46 7.69
CA TYR A 90 9.81 -22.91 7.74
C TYR A 90 8.59 -23.35 8.55
N ILE A 91 8.13 -24.56 8.29
CA ILE A 91 7.00 -25.15 9.00
C ILE A 91 7.52 -25.93 10.19
N ARG A 92 7.13 -25.52 11.39
CA ARG A 92 7.39 -26.29 12.62
C ARG A 92 6.14 -27.12 12.95
N THR A 93 6.30 -28.44 13.02
CA THR A 93 5.29 -29.34 13.55
C THR A 93 5.42 -29.42 15.05
N ASN A 94 4.35 -29.07 15.76
CA ASN A 94 4.29 -29.33 17.20
C ASN A 94 3.68 -30.74 17.39
N SER A 95 4.50 -31.68 17.86
CA SER A 95 4.14 -33.09 17.99
C SER A 95 2.92 -33.34 18.93
N ASN A 96 2.61 -32.36 19.79
CA ASN A 96 1.52 -32.51 20.78
C ASN A 96 0.18 -31.94 20.34
N GLU A 97 0.12 -31.13 19.26
CA GLU A 97 -1.12 -30.42 18.88
C GLU A 97 -1.56 -30.63 17.44
N CYS A 98 -0.84 -31.41 16.62
CA CYS A 98 -1.09 -31.57 15.18
C CYS A 98 -1.25 -30.23 14.41
N LYS A 99 -0.69 -29.14 14.92
CA LYS A 99 -0.75 -27.82 14.29
C LYS A 99 0.55 -27.49 13.59
N TYR A 100 0.42 -27.11 12.31
CA TYR A 100 1.52 -26.56 11.54
C TYR A 100 1.61 -25.06 11.82
N LYS A 101 2.77 -24.58 12.22
CA LYS A 101 3.03 -23.16 12.42
C LYS A 101 4.17 -22.73 11.49
N ASN A 102 3.95 -21.69 10.72
CA ASN A 102 5.04 -21.02 10.02
C ASN A 102 5.91 -20.29 11.07
N VAL A 103 7.20 -20.54 11.05
CA VAL A 103 8.19 -19.91 11.94
C VAL A 103 9.15 -19.15 11.05
N MET A 104 9.50 -17.94 11.44
CA MET A 104 10.55 -17.15 10.80
C MET A 104 11.91 -17.56 11.38
N ASP A 105 12.96 -17.47 10.57
CA ASP A 105 14.33 -17.59 11.08
C ASP A 105 14.73 -16.32 11.86
N ASP A 106 15.86 -16.39 12.55
CA ASP A 106 16.31 -15.30 13.42
C ASP A 106 16.62 -14.03 12.62
N THR A 107 17.12 -14.16 11.39
CA THR A 107 17.43 -13.01 10.51
C THR A 107 16.18 -12.23 10.16
N ILE A 108 15.14 -12.90 9.64
CA ILE A 108 13.86 -12.24 9.32
C ILE A 108 13.16 -11.73 10.57
N TYR A 109 13.35 -12.42 11.71
CA TYR A 109 12.81 -11.94 12.97
C TYR A 109 13.48 -10.63 13.41
N GLU A 110 14.82 -10.53 13.32
CA GLU A 110 15.56 -9.30 13.61
C GLU A 110 15.17 -8.17 12.64
N ASP A 111 15.09 -8.44 11.35
CA ASP A 111 14.61 -7.47 10.34
C ASP A 111 13.20 -6.98 10.67
N SER A 112 12.32 -7.87 11.10
CA SER A 112 10.94 -7.51 11.48
C SER A 112 10.89 -6.61 12.70
N ILE A 113 11.80 -6.82 13.68
CA ILE A 113 11.95 -5.93 14.85
C ILE A 113 12.44 -4.55 14.42
N GLN A 114 13.42 -4.49 13.51
CA GLN A 114 13.92 -3.21 12.99
C GLN A 114 12.83 -2.45 12.23
N LEU A 115 12.06 -3.12 11.38
CA LEU A 115 10.90 -2.53 10.69
C LEU A 115 9.82 -2.03 11.66
N TYR A 116 9.55 -2.79 12.72
CA TYR A 116 8.65 -2.34 13.77
C TYR A 116 9.19 -1.13 14.54
N GLY A 117 10.49 -1.12 14.82
CA GLY A 117 11.19 0.02 15.40
C GLY A 117 11.09 1.28 14.54
N LEU A 118 11.28 1.14 13.22
CA LEU A 118 11.12 2.22 12.26
C LEU A 118 9.67 2.75 12.23
N LYS A 119 8.68 1.86 12.24
CA LYS A 119 7.27 2.28 12.33
C LYS A 119 7.00 3.07 13.61
N LYS A 120 7.51 2.58 14.75
CA LYS A 120 7.37 3.26 16.04
C LYS A 120 8.07 4.63 16.03
N TYR A 121 9.26 4.72 15.45
CA TYR A 121 9.96 5.98 15.25
C TYR A 121 9.09 6.99 14.47
N PHE A 122 8.47 6.60 13.38
CA PHE A 122 7.57 7.48 12.64
C PHE A 122 6.32 7.88 13.44
N ASP A 123 5.74 6.97 14.22
CA ASP A 123 4.60 7.29 15.09
C ASP A 123 4.98 8.30 16.20
N GLU A 124 6.21 8.22 16.70
CA GLU A 124 6.74 9.17 17.69
C GLU A 124 7.14 10.49 17.02
N PHE A 125 7.81 10.42 15.87
CA PHE A 125 8.21 11.57 15.07
C PHE A 125 7.02 12.47 14.74
N THR A 126 5.85 11.92 14.41
CA THR A 126 4.64 12.70 14.14
C THR A 126 4.07 13.45 15.35
N LYS A 127 4.67 13.29 16.54
CA LYS A 127 4.28 13.97 17.78
C LYS A 127 5.33 15.00 18.24
N ILE A 128 6.42 15.15 17.52
CA ILE A 128 7.51 16.09 17.85
C ILE A 128 7.16 17.45 17.28
N ASP A 129 7.16 18.47 18.14
CA ASP A 129 6.89 19.86 17.75
C ASP A 129 8.16 20.67 17.48
N THR A 130 9.34 20.07 17.64
CA THR A 130 10.64 20.74 17.51
C THR A 130 11.39 20.23 16.29
N LYS A 131 12.06 21.16 15.60
CA LYS A 131 12.90 20.87 14.44
C LYS A 131 14.20 20.20 14.90
N GLU A 132 14.36 18.91 14.57
CA GLU A 132 15.61 18.18 14.73
C GLU A 132 16.36 18.15 13.39
N VAL A 133 17.69 17.95 13.44
CA VAL A 133 18.46 17.81 12.19
C VAL A 133 18.16 16.43 11.59
N ILE A 134 17.48 16.44 10.47
CA ILE A 134 17.14 15.23 9.73
C ILE A 134 17.89 15.23 8.41
N GLU A 135 18.41 14.06 8.05
CA GLU A 135 19.14 13.87 6.79
C GLU A 135 18.17 13.87 5.61
N VAL A 136 18.10 14.97 4.90
CA VAL A 136 17.16 15.25 3.78
C VAL A 136 17.16 14.13 2.73
N HIS A 137 18.32 13.51 2.47
CA HIS A 137 18.43 12.47 1.43
C HIS A 137 17.73 11.14 1.78
N LEU A 138 17.32 10.93 3.04
CA LEU A 138 16.57 9.72 3.45
C LEU A 138 15.06 9.87 3.30
N TRP A 139 14.58 11.06 2.92
CA TRP A 139 13.13 11.32 2.91
C TRP A 139 12.36 10.50 1.92
N ASP A 140 12.91 10.25 0.74
CA ASP A 140 12.27 9.39 -0.26
C ASP A 140 12.00 7.99 0.31
N GLU A 141 12.97 7.46 1.06
CA GLU A 141 12.84 6.15 1.71
C GLU A 141 11.87 6.19 2.88
N TYR A 142 11.95 7.24 3.72
CA TYR A 142 11.06 7.40 4.85
C TYR A 142 9.60 7.53 4.43
N LEU A 143 9.30 8.29 3.40
CA LEU A 143 7.95 8.43 2.86
C LEU A 143 7.44 7.11 2.27
N MET A 144 8.31 6.35 1.60
CA MET A 144 7.96 5.04 1.06
C MET A 144 7.63 4.03 2.20
N PHE A 145 8.44 3.97 3.26
CA PHE A 145 8.13 3.14 4.43
C PHE A 145 6.88 3.62 5.17
N ALA A 146 6.71 4.92 5.33
CA ALA A 146 5.52 5.49 5.94
C ALA A 146 4.24 5.11 5.16
N TYR A 147 4.33 5.05 3.83
CA TYR A 147 3.25 4.57 2.98
C TYR A 147 2.94 3.08 3.24
N ILE A 148 3.97 2.22 3.24
CA ILE A 148 3.82 0.78 3.53
C ILE A 148 3.18 0.56 4.91
N PHE A 149 3.52 1.37 5.91
CA PHE A 149 2.97 1.29 7.26
C PHE A 149 1.58 1.93 7.41
N GLY A 150 1.04 2.56 6.36
CA GLY A 150 -0.26 3.24 6.38
C GLY A 150 -0.29 4.53 7.22
N ILE A 151 0.86 5.19 7.38
CA ILE A 151 1.02 6.43 8.17
C ILE A 151 1.59 7.58 7.34
N ALA A 152 1.65 7.44 6.02
CA ALA A 152 2.24 8.42 5.10
C ALA A 152 1.67 9.83 5.27
N ASN A 153 0.36 9.96 5.41
CA ASN A 153 -0.33 11.24 5.63
C ASN A 153 0.18 11.99 6.85
N ARG A 154 0.37 11.26 7.97
CA ARG A 154 0.85 11.86 9.22
C ARG A 154 2.29 12.31 9.10
N VAL A 155 3.14 11.45 8.54
CA VAL A 155 4.56 11.73 8.33
C VAL A 155 4.74 12.90 7.36
N ALA A 156 4.05 12.88 6.23
CA ALA A 156 4.12 13.93 5.23
C ALA A 156 3.62 15.29 5.74
N LYS A 157 2.55 15.29 6.57
CA LYS A 157 2.08 16.52 7.24
C LYS A 157 3.12 17.07 8.20
N GLN A 158 3.70 16.22 9.04
CA GLN A 158 4.75 16.61 9.98
C GLN A 158 5.97 17.21 9.25
N LEU A 159 6.37 16.58 8.14
CA LEU A 159 7.41 17.11 7.27
C LEU A 159 7.09 18.50 6.75
N LYS A 160 5.90 18.68 6.21
CA LYS A 160 5.46 19.96 5.69
C LYS A 160 5.49 21.05 6.75
N ASP A 161 5.09 20.70 7.98
CA ASP A 161 5.01 21.68 9.08
C ASP A 161 6.41 22.02 9.64
N LEU A 162 7.32 21.06 9.73
CA LEU A 162 8.65 21.25 10.30
C LEU A 162 9.75 21.60 9.27
N TYR A 163 9.64 21.04 8.06
CA TYR A 163 10.67 21.13 7.02
C TYR A 163 10.09 21.47 5.65
N PRO A 164 9.39 22.60 5.50
CA PRO A 164 8.77 22.97 4.22
C PRO A 164 9.79 23.11 3.09
N GLU A 165 11.04 23.42 3.42
CA GLU A 165 12.14 23.48 2.47
C GLU A 165 12.47 22.15 1.81
N VAL A 166 12.31 21.03 2.51
CA VAL A 166 12.58 19.68 1.99
C VAL A 166 11.57 19.28 0.92
N LEU A 167 10.32 19.65 1.09
CA LEU A 167 9.26 19.35 0.12
C LEU A 167 9.44 20.08 -1.23
N ASN A 168 10.27 21.12 -1.25
CA ASN A 168 10.61 21.88 -2.45
C ASN A 168 12.02 21.57 -2.98
N ASP A 169 12.73 20.61 -2.36
CA ASP A 169 14.06 20.21 -2.81
C ASP A 169 13.94 19.41 -4.11
N PRO A 170 14.61 19.86 -5.22
CA PRO A 170 14.57 19.17 -6.50
C PRO A 170 15.21 17.76 -6.48
N ASN A 171 15.94 17.41 -5.42
CA ASN A 171 16.53 16.10 -5.23
C ASN A 171 15.54 15.12 -4.54
N VAL A 172 14.43 15.58 -4.01
CA VAL A 172 13.34 14.74 -3.49
C VAL A 172 12.44 14.33 -4.64
N ASN A 173 12.45 13.04 -5.00
CA ASN A 173 11.73 12.52 -6.16
C ASN A 173 10.20 12.39 -5.96
N PHE A 174 9.75 12.39 -4.72
CA PHE A 174 8.33 12.36 -4.38
C PHE A 174 7.91 13.67 -3.74
N ASP A 175 7.18 14.49 -4.46
CA ASP A 175 6.50 15.60 -3.82
C ASP A 175 5.30 15.10 -2.98
N TYR A 176 4.94 15.91 -1.98
CA TYR A 176 3.83 15.62 -1.07
C TYR A 176 2.52 15.34 -1.81
N SER A 177 2.24 16.08 -2.86
CA SER A 177 1.00 15.99 -3.63
C SER A 177 0.91 14.65 -4.37
N THR A 178 2.00 14.20 -4.96
CA THR A 178 2.10 12.88 -5.61
C THR A 178 1.89 11.74 -4.62
N LEU A 179 2.50 11.82 -3.43
CA LEU A 179 2.31 10.81 -2.38
C LEU A 179 0.85 10.72 -1.94
N MET A 180 0.22 11.86 -1.69
CA MET A 180 -1.19 11.95 -1.30
C MET A 180 -2.12 11.42 -2.38
N TYR A 181 -1.81 11.68 -3.65
CA TYR A 181 -2.53 11.15 -4.78
C TYR A 181 -2.43 9.62 -4.85
N ILE A 182 -1.22 9.05 -4.72
CA ILE A 182 -1.00 7.60 -4.73
C ILE A 182 -1.77 6.93 -3.58
N GLU A 183 -1.73 7.51 -2.38
CA GLU A 183 -2.49 6.98 -1.24
C GLU A 183 -3.99 6.99 -1.51
N HIS A 184 -4.51 8.10 -2.01
CA HIS A 184 -5.92 8.26 -2.28
C HIS A 184 -6.42 7.28 -3.35
N ILE A 185 -5.75 7.20 -4.50
CA ILE A 185 -6.13 6.29 -5.58
C ILE A 185 -6.05 4.83 -5.13
N SER A 186 -5.01 4.46 -4.37
CA SER A 186 -4.83 3.10 -3.85
C SER A 186 -5.92 2.74 -2.85
N TYR A 187 -6.19 3.62 -1.87
CA TYR A 187 -7.22 3.39 -0.86
C TYR A 187 -8.61 3.22 -1.49
N ASN A 188 -9.00 4.12 -2.38
CA ASN A 188 -10.32 4.09 -3.00
C ASN A 188 -10.49 2.86 -3.90
N SER A 189 -9.46 2.47 -4.63
CA SER A 189 -9.49 1.30 -5.50
C SER A 189 -9.67 0.00 -4.70
N VAL A 190 -8.91 -0.16 -3.60
CA VAL A 190 -9.05 -1.31 -2.70
C VAL A 190 -10.42 -1.30 -2.02
N HIS A 191 -10.90 -0.15 -1.57
CA HIS A 191 -12.21 0.00 -0.94
C HIS A 191 -13.34 -0.38 -1.92
N ALA A 192 -13.31 0.13 -3.15
CA ALA A 192 -14.30 -0.19 -4.18
C ALA A 192 -14.34 -1.70 -4.47
N ALA A 193 -13.18 -2.34 -4.67
CA ALA A 193 -13.09 -3.78 -4.86
C ALA A 193 -13.63 -4.57 -3.65
N SER A 194 -13.35 -4.12 -2.43
CA SER A 194 -13.84 -4.78 -1.21
C SER A 194 -15.35 -4.69 -1.05
N VAL A 195 -15.93 -3.53 -1.37
CA VAL A 195 -17.39 -3.33 -1.37
C VAL A 195 -18.06 -4.21 -2.43
N ALA A 196 -17.47 -4.29 -3.64
CA ALA A 196 -17.98 -5.14 -4.72
C ALA A 196 -17.96 -6.61 -4.33
N MET A 197 -16.88 -7.09 -3.70
CA MET A 197 -16.75 -8.45 -3.20
C MET A 197 -17.81 -8.76 -2.14
N SER A 198 -18.00 -7.86 -1.16
CA SER A 198 -19.02 -8.03 -0.12
C SER A 198 -20.44 -8.05 -0.69
N ARG A 199 -20.72 -7.24 -1.72
CA ARG A 199 -22.01 -7.30 -2.44
C ARG A 199 -22.22 -8.65 -3.11
N ALA A 200 -21.20 -9.16 -3.82
CA ALA A 200 -21.29 -10.46 -4.49
C ALA A 200 -21.51 -11.61 -3.50
N GLU A 201 -20.81 -11.61 -2.36
CA GLU A 201 -20.99 -12.60 -1.30
C GLU A 201 -22.40 -12.55 -0.68
N SER A 202 -22.96 -11.36 -0.48
CA SER A 202 -24.31 -11.20 0.04
C SER A 202 -25.37 -11.73 -0.92
N TYR A 203 -25.18 -11.60 -2.24
CA TYR A 203 -26.08 -12.19 -3.25
C TYR A 203 -25.94 -13.72 -3.33
N SER A 204 -24.74 -14.26 -3.13
CA SER A 204 -24.52 -15.71 -3.19
C SER A 204 -25.05 -16.46 -1.95
N SER A 205 -25.17 -15.76 -0.82
CA SER A 205 -25.71 -16.33 0.44
C SER A 205 -27.24 -16.16 0.56
N GLY A 206 -27.94 -15.77 -0.50
CA GLY A 206 -29.35 -15.43 -0.54
C GLY A 206 -30.28 -16.54 -0.10
N GLY A 207 -30.59 -16.58 1.18
CA GLY A 207 -31.56 -17.44 1.82
C GLY A 207 -31.65 -17.15 3.31
N GLY A 208 -32.30 -16.06 3.73
CA GLY A 208 -32.86 -15.86 5.05
C GLY A 208 -31.96 -15.16 6.09
N GLY A 209 -32.42 -14.00 6.55
CA GLY A 209 -32.03 -13.45 7.84
C GLY A 209 -31.43 -12.05 7.80
N PHE A 210 -32.28 -11.05 8.01
CA PHE A 210 -31.89 -9.71 8.44
C PHE A 210 -30.99 -9.78 9.68
N SER A 211 -29.75 -9.31 9.60
CA SER A 211 -29.09 -8.76 10.78
C SER A 211 -28.31 -7.51 10.39
N SER A 212 -28.86 -6.38 10.78
CA SER A 212 -28.24 -5.09 10.91
C SER A 212 -27.04 -5.24 11.85
N GLY A 213 -25.81 -4.98 11.36
CA GLY A 213 -24.60 -5.04 12.16
C GLY A 213 -23.51 -4.15 11.54
N GLY A 214 -23.24 -3.08 12.24
CA GLY A 214 -22.41 -1.94 12.00
C GLY A 214 -21.04 -2.15 11.39
N GLY A 215 -20.59 -1.09 10.72
CA GLY A 215 -19.34 -0.96 10.01
C GLY A 215 -18.12 -1.33 10.83
N GLY A 216 -17.31 -2.21 10.24
CA GLY A 216 -15.97 -2.49 10.67
C GLY A 216 -15.04 -2.23 9.49
N GLY A 217 -14.27 -1.14 9.57
CA GLY A 217 -13.20 -0.88 8.64
C GLY A 217 -12.19 -2.03 8.67
N GLY A 218 -12.16 -2.81 7.59
CA GLY A 218 -11.21 -3.89 7.41
C GLY A 218 -9.83 -3.30 7.18
N SER A 219 -9.05 -3.20 8.25
CA SER A 219 -7.61 -3.06 8.19
C SER A 219 -7.05 -4.31 7.52
N PHE A 220 -6.53 -4.16 6.32
CA PHE A 220 -5.61 -5.14 5.74
C PHE A 220 -4.22 -4.99 6.41
N GLY A 221 -4.18 -5.17 7.70
CA GLY A 221 -2.97 -5.41 8.44
C GLY A 221 -2.91 -6.91 8.72
N GLY A 222 -2.06 -7.63 8.01
CA GLY A 222 -1.67 -8.99 8.38
C GLY A 222 -0.92 -8.95 9.71
N GLY A 223 -1.66 -8.69 10.78
CA GLY A 223 -1.18 -8.80 12.14
C GLY A 223 -1.08 -10.26 12.53
N GLY A 224 0.08 -10.86 12.32
CA GLY A 224 0.43 -12.07 13.02
C GLY A 224 0.31 -11.80 14.53
N SER A 225 -0.66 -12.41 15.17
CA SER A 225 -0.80 -12.46 16.61
C SER A 225 0.48 -13.04 17.20
N MET A 226 1.34 -12.21 17.78
CA MET A 226 2.42 -12.66 18.65
C MET A 226 1.79 -13.03 19.97
N GLY A 227 1.45 -14.34 20.11
CA GLY A 227 1.19 -14.94 21.40
C GLY A 227 2.49 -14.99 22.20
N SER A 228 2.55 -14.30 23.33
CA SER A 228 3.58 -14.41 24.32
C SER A 228 3.67 -15.81 24.88
N ARG A 229 4.90 -16.31 24.91
CA ARG A 229 5.53 -17.52 25.42
C ARG A 229 5.70 -18.63 24.41
#